data_9ee822463efe25523e317b909b00bc4f
#
_entry.id   9ee822463efe25523e317b909b00bc4f
#
_cell.length_a   1.000
_cell.length_b   1.000
_cell.length_c   1.000
_cell.angle_alpha   90.00
_cell.angle_beta   90.00
_cell.angle_gamma   90.00
#
_symmetry.space_group_name_H-M   'P 1'
#
loop_
_entity.id
_entity.type
_entity.pdbx_description
1 polymer ?
#
loop_
_entity_poly.entity_id
_entity_poly.type
_entity_poly.pdbx_seq_one_letter_code
_entity_poly.pdbx_strand_id
1 'polypeptide(L)'
;MQDYPILRLRQFGNELECELTDPTLMQIVGIDAKIPQESKKTIDQHYAEILRMTGSKDQPNITKFRKELRLLGNEIGKILKQVLKRLAFEIKEDCNLALALDEETVKIPWELGLIPKSSAERSQNAILCDIACVGRLRVVKAKSWNPSPKKLRSRRALVVGINYKNSRRKISPLDYAEEEAETIKTILESNDIHVVSLLGKKATFNSVITELIRGVDIFHFTGHGGTSWNKSKICLYDKDLWAEDLEKLPTNSAAPSLSFFNACETSVDTYKKGKVSWAPYSWAFALVNQGGSVFIGTMWSVSEQEASIFAETFYKKFLGTGNNTLAQSMRQARNKTKRGKSDTILSWPAYVLYGPPTLKADDLFAKS
;
A
#
# COMPACT_ATOMS: atom_id res chain seq x y z
N MET A 1 -7.63 9.74 -21.46
CA MET A 1 -7.19 8.47 -22.06
C MET A 1 -6.13 7.90 -21.13
N GLN A 2 -6.16 6.59 -20.83
CA GLN A 2 -5.17 5.96 -19.98
C GLN A 2 -3.82 5.96 -20.70
N ASP A 3 -2.76 6.38 -20.02
CA ASP A 3 -1.42 6.61 -20.58
C ASP A 3 -0.33 5.67 -20.03
N TYR A 4 -0.75 4.56 -19.44
CA TYR A 4 0.15 3.56 -18.85
C TYR A 4 -0.36 2.13 -19.08
N PRO A 5 0.54 1.13 -19.18
CA PRO A 5 0.16 -0.27 -19.33
C PRO A 5 -0.52 -0.83 -18.08
N ILE A 6 -1.53 -1.67 -18.30
CA ILE A 6 -2.17 -2.49 -17.27
C ILE A 6 -1.86 -3.94 -17.53
N LEU A 7 -1.25 -4.58 -16.56
CA LEU A 7 -1.11 -6.02 -16.49
C LEU A 7 -2.22 -6.58 -15.59
N ARG A 8 -3.21 -7.24 -16.19
CA ARG A 8 -4.27 -7.93 -15.46
C ARG A 8 -3.84 -9.37 -15.18
N LEU A 9 -4.00 -9.77 -13.93
CA LEU A 9 -3.69 -11.12 -13.45
C LEU A 9 -4.92 -11.68 -12.74
N ARG A 10 -5.45 -12.79 -13.23
CA ARG A 10 -6.60 -13.49 -12.64
C ARG A 10 -6.25 -14.95 -12.42
N GLN A 11 -6.62 -15.50 -11.28
CA GLN A 11 -6.36 -16.89 -10.97
C GLN A 11 -7.64 -17.73 -10.97
N PHE A 12 -7.63 -18.83 -11.73
CA PHE A 12 -8.66 -19.85 -11.77
C PHE A 12 -8.03 -21.21 -11.41
N GLY A 13 -8.19 -21.63 -10.16
CA GLY A 13 -7.50 -22.83 -9.68
C GLY A 13 -5.98 -22.67 -9.76
N ASN A 14 -5.32 -23.49 -10.58
CA ASN A 14 -3.87 -23.43 -10.83
C ASN A 14 -3.50 -22.63 -12.09
N GLU A 15 -4.49 -22.14 -12.82
CA GLU A 15 -4.27 -21.35 -14.04
C GLU A 15 -4.27 -19.87 -13.72
N LEU A 16 -3.43 -19.11 -14.41
CA LEU A 16 -3.28 -17.68 -14.34
C LEU A 16 -3.57 -17.09 -15.72
N GLU A 17 -4.73 -16.50 -15.86
CA GLU A 17 -5.07 -15.67 -17.01
C GLU A 17 -4.35 -14.32 -16.87
N CYS A 18 -3.58 -13.97 -17.90
CA CYS A 18 -2.83 -12.72 -17.95
C CYS A 18 -3.23 -11.92 -19.17
N GLU A 19 -3.54 -10.65 -18.99
CA GLU A 19 -3.93 -9.74 -20.04
C GLU A 19 -3.12 -8.44 -19.93
N LEU A 20 -2.50 -8.02 -21.02
CA LEU A 20 -1.80 -6.75 -21.11
C LEU A 20 -2.62 -5.77 -21.98
N THR A 21 -2.99 -4.65 -21.38
CA THR A 21 -3.49 -3.47 -22.08
C THR A 21 -2.40 -2.42 -22.06
N ASP A 22 -1.79 -2.15 -23.20
CA ASP A 22 -0.77 -1.12 -23.35
C ASP A 22 -1.33 0.00 -24.24
N PRO A 23 -1.37 1.26 -23.82
CA PRO A 23 -1.92 2.35 -24.62
C PRO A 23 -1.15 2.60 -25.93
N THR A 24 0.07 2.10 -26.06
CA THR A 24 0.85 2.17 -27.30
C THR A 24 0.48 1.06 -28.28
N LEU A 25 -0.21 0.01 -27.83
CA LEU A 25 -0.71 -1.09 -28.65
C LEU A 25 -2.19 -0.84 -28.98
N MET A 26 -2.57 -1.04 -30.24
CA MET A 26 -3.98 -0.97 -30.67
C MET A 26 -4.77 -2.25 -30.35
N GLN A 27 -4.24 -3.10 -29.48
CA GLN A 27 -4.83 -4.40 -29.13
C GLN A 27 -4.54 -4.78 -27.69
N ILE A 28 -5.41 -5.62 -27.15
CA ILE A 28 -5.22 -6.26 -25.85
C ILE A 28 -4.61 -7.63 -26.11
N VAL A 29 -3.50 -7.94 -25.45
CA VAL A 29 -2.81 -9.23 -25.57
C VAL A 29 -3.11 -10.06 -24.35
N GLY A 30 -3.71 -11.23 -24.53
CA GLY A 30 -4.03 -12.20 -23.48
C GLY A 30 -3.22 -13.48 -23.62
N ILE A 31 -2.86 -14.09 -22.51
CA ILE A 31 -2.22 -15.40 -22.41
C ILE A 31 -2.71 -16.16 -21.19
N ASP A 32 -2.69 -17.48 -21.28
CA ASP A 32 -2.84 -18.36 -20.12
C ASP A 32 -1.45 -18.76 -19.62
N ALA A 33 -1.19 -18.57 -18.36
CA ALA A 33 0.01 -19.02 -17.68
C ALA A 33 -0.41 -19.99 -16.55
N LYS A 34 0.56 -20.58 -15.88
CA LYS A 34 0.30 -21.41 -14.70
C LYS A 34 1.07 -20.86 -13.51
N ILE A 35 0.41 -20.77 -12.37
CA ILE A 35 1.09 -20.66 -11.09
C ILE A 35 1.26 -22.08 -10.56
N PRO A 36 2.46 -22.66 -10.59
CA PRO A 36 2.66 -23.97 -10.00
C PRO A 36 2.23 -23.95 -8.54
N GLN A 37 1.49 -24.97 -8.10
CA GLN A 37 1.02 -25.04 -6.71
C GLN A 37 2.18 -24.96 -5.71
N GLU A 38 3.33 -25.54 -6.07
CA GLU A 38 4.55 -25.47 -5.28
C GLU A 38 5.09 -24.04 -5.18
N SER A 39 5.07 -23.26 -6.27
CA SER A 39 5.47 -21.85 -6.24
C SER A 39 4.56 -21.02 -5.34
N LYS A 40 3.23 -21.24 -5.38
CA LYS A 40 2.29 -20.56 -4.48
C LYS A 40 2.59 -20.89 -3.01
N LYS A 41 2.79 -22.17 -2.70
CA LYS A 41 3.16 -22.61 -1.34
C LYS A 41 4.49 -21.98 -0.88
N THR A 42 5.46 -21.92 -1.76
CA THR A 42 6.78 -21.33 -1.47
C THR A 42 6.69 -19.82 -1.25
N ILE A 43 5.89 -19.11 -2.06
CA ILE A 43 5.58 -17.68 -1.87
C ILE A 43 4.96 -17.45 -0.49
N ASP A 44 3.91 -18.22 -0.15
CA ASP A 44 3.21 -18.10 1.13
C ASP A 44 4.17 -18.39 2.31
N GLN A 45 5.05 -19.37 2.20
CA GLN A 45 6.03 -19.70 3.24
C GLN A 45 7.04 -18.57 3.49
N HIS A 46 7.67 -18.05 2.43
CA HIS A 46 8.64 -16.96 2.57
C HIS A 46 7.99 -15.66 3.04
N TYR A 47 6.79 -15.38 2.55
CA TYR A 47 6.06 -14.21 3.00
C TYR A 47 5.62 -14.34 4.47
N ALA A 48 5.12 -15.49 4.89
CA ALA A 48 4.79 -15.75 6.29
C ALA A 48 6.03 -15.62 7.21
N GLU A 49 7.22 -16.05 6.75
CA GLU A 49 8.45 -15.90 7.54
C GLU A 49 8.87 -14.42 7.68
N ILE A 50 8.73 -13.61 6.61
CA ILE A 50 8.93 -12.16 6.66
C ILE A 50 8.00 -11.53 7.70
N LEU A 51 6.72 -11.85 7.62
CA LEU A 51 5.73 -11.34 8.56
C LEU A 51 6.06 -11.77 10.00
N ARG A 52 6.44 -13.04 10.22
CA ARG A 52 6.84 -13.53 11.54
C ARG A 52 8.05 -12.76 12.11
N MET A 53 9.05 -12.51 11.28
CA MET A 53 10.24 -11.75 11.69
C MET A 53 9.92 -10.30 12.04
N THR A 54 9.04 -9.67 11.29
CA THR A 54 8.69 -8.25 11.48
C THR A 54 7.65 -8.03 12.58
N GLY A 55 6.84 -9.03 12.91
CA GLY A 55 5.87 -9.01 14.01
C GLY A 55 6.43 -9.46 15.37
N SER A 56 7.68 -9.91 15.44
CA SER A 56 8.33 -10.33 16.68
C SER A 56 8.74 -9.11 17.52
N LYS A 57 8.76 -9.27 18.85
CA LYS A 57 9.34 -8.28 19.78
C LYS A 57 10.86 -8.23 19.68
N ASP A 58 11.48 -9.32 19.25
CA ASP A 58 12.92 -9.41 19.05
C ASP A 58 13.28 -8.74 17.72
N GLN A 59 14.36 -7.98 17.72
CA GLN A 59 14.84 -7.35 16.49
C GLN A 59 15.21 -8.43 15.46
N PRO A 60 14.63 -8.37 14.24
CA PRO A 60 14.89 -9.36 13.22
C PRO A 60 16.35 -9.31 12.76
N ASN A 61 16.92 -10.49 12.53
CA ASN A 61 18.22 -10.60 11.89
C ASN A 61 18.12 -10.12 10.43
N ILE A 62 18.74 -8.98 10.11
CA ILE A 62 18.67 -8.33 8.79
C ILE A 62 19.17 -9.24 7.66
N THR A 63 20.18 -10.07 7.93
CA THR A 63 20.72 -11.02 6.93
C THR A 63 19.69 -12.08 6.59
N LYS A 64 19.00 -12.62 7.60
CA LYS A 64 17.91 -13.58 7.40
C LYS A 64 16.74 -12.92 6.67
N PHE A 65 16.36 -11.70 7.05
CA PHE A 65 15.29 -10.95 6.41
C PHE A 65 15.60 -10.73 4.91
N ARG A 66 16.80 -10.27 4.57
CA ARG A 66 17.23 -10.08 3.18
C ARG A 66 17.23 -11.39 2.39
N LYS A 67 17.60 -12.50 3.01
CA LYS A 67 17.53 -13.83 2.39
C LYS A 67 16.10 -14.21 2.06
N GLU A 68 15.17 -14.10 3.01
CA GLU A 68 13.77 -14.43 2.80
C GLU A 68 13.11 -13.54 1.74
N LEU A 69 13.39 -12.23 1.77
CA LEU A 69 12.89 -11.28 0.75
C LEU A 69 13.41 -11.64 -0.65
N ARG A 70 14.67 -12.06 -0.77
CA ARG A 70 15.25 -12.49 -2.04
C ARG A 70 14.63 -13.79 -2.53
N LEU A 71 14.39 -14.77 -1.66
CA LEU A 71 13.74 -16.03 -2.01
C LEU A 71 12.30 -15.79 -2.47
N LEU A 72 11.53 -15.01 -1.72
CA LEU A 72 10.20 -14.57 -2.11
C LEU A 72 10.21 -13.88 -3.49
N GLY A 73 11.10 -12.90 -3.67
CA GLY A 73 11.24 -12.17 -4.93
C GLY A 73 11.63 -13.06 -6.12
N ASN A 74 12.45 -14.09 -5.91
CA ASN A 74 12.79 -15.04 -6.94
C ASN A 74 11.59 -15.88 -7.38
N GLU A 75 10.76 -16.38 -6.45
CA GLU A 75 9.58 -17.18 -6.79
C GLU A 75 8.55 -16.36 -7.56
N ILE A 76 8.24 -15.15 -7.09
CA ILE A 76 7.35 -14.22 -7.81
C ILE A 76 7.97 -13.86 -9.18
N GLY A 77 9.27 -13.61 -9.21
CA GLY A 77 10.00 -13.26 -10.42
C GLY A 77 9.98 -14.35 -11.49
N LYS A 78 9.99 -15.64 -11.12
CA LYS A 78 9.83 -16.75 -12.08
C LYS A 78 8.50 -16.64 -12.83
N ILE A 79 7.40 -16.37 -12.10
CA ILE A 79 6.06 -16.24 -12.69
C ILE A 79 6.02 -14.99 -13.59
N LEU A 80 6.45 -13.83 -13.07
CA LEU A 80 6.44 -12.58 -13.82
C LEU A 80 7.28 -12.65 -15.10
N LYS A 81 8.49 -13.23 -15.05
CA LYS A 81 9.36 -13.41 -16.23
C LYS A 81 8.69 -14.25 -17.30
N GLN A 82 8.00 -15.33 -16.91
CA GLN A 82 7.27 -16.17 -17.86
C GLN A 82 6.12 -15.38 -18.52
N VAL A 83 5.34 -14.64 -17.71
CA VAL A 83 4.22 -13.82 -18.18
C VAL A 83 4.72 -12.73 -19.12
N LEU A 84 5.71 -11.93 -18.69
CA LEU A 84 6.26 -10.82 -19.46
C LEU A 84 6.88 -11.28 -20.79
N LYS A 85 7.63 -12.41 -20.78
CA LYS A 85 8.20 -12.99 -21.99
C LYS A 85 7.12 -13.40 -22.99
N ARG A 86 6.05 -14.05 -22.53
CA ARG A 86 4.93 -14.49 -23.39
C ARG A 86 4.11 -13.34 -23.95
N LEU A 87 3.97 -12.25 -23.15
CA LEU A 87 3.30 -11.03 -23.58
C LEU A 87 4.21 -10.14 -24.45
N ALA A 88 5.47 -10.51 -24.66
CA ALA A 88 6.50 -9.70 -25.32
C ALA A 88 6.59 -8.27 -24.72
N PHE A 89 6.40 -8.15 -23.40
CA PHE A 89 6.39 -6.89 -22.69
C PHE A 89 7.64 -6.72 -21.84
N GLU A 90 8.32 -5.58 -22.02
CA GLU A 90 9.50 -5.21 -21.27
C GLU A 90 9.18 -4.06 -20.30
N ILE A 91 9.49 -4.27 -19.03
CA ILE A 91 9.34 -3.23 -18.00
C ILE A 91 10.58 -2.34 -18.05
N LYS A 92 10.37 -1.10 -18.51
CA LYS A 92 11.40 -0.07 -18.55
C LYS A 92 11.56 0.60 -17.18
N GLU A 93 12.74 1.13 -16.91
CA GLU A 93 12.99 1.90 -15.72
C GLU A 93 12.06 3.15 -15.68
N ASP A 94 11.56 3.49 -14.50
CA ASP A 94 10.61 4.58 -14.26
C ASP A 94 9.26 4.47 -14.99
N CYS A 95 8.96 3.35 -15.69
CA CYS A 95 7.64 3.21 -16.30
C CYS A 95 6.54 3.12 -15.24
N ASN A 96 5.40 3.73 -15.54
CA ASN A 96 4.18 3.50 -14.77
C ASN A 96 3.58 2.14 -15.16
N LEU A 97 3.23 1.33 -14.17
CA LEU A 97 2.61 0.02 -14.37
C LEU A 97 1.44 -0.16 -13.41
N ALA A 98 0.28 -0.48 -13.93
CA ALA A 98 -0.81 -0.92 -13.09
C ALA A 98 -0.95 -2.44 -13.10
N LEU A 99 -1.14 -3.01 -11.92
CA LEU A 99 -1.46 -4.42 -11.71
C LEU A 99 -2.95 -4.54 -11.41
N ALA A 100 -3.76 -5.04 -12.35
CA ALA A 100 -5.18 -5.28 -12.13
C ALA A 100 -5.38 -6.69 -11.58
N LEU A 101 -5.71 -6.79 -10.29
CA LEU A 101 -5.68 -8.02 -9.50
C LEU A 101 -7.07 -8.44 -9.04
N ASP A 102 -7.35 -9.74 -9.08
CA ASP A 102 -8.54 -10.34 -8.48
C ASP A 102 -8.31 -10.73 -7.00
N GLU A 103 -9.31 -11.40 -6.39
CA GLU A 103 -9.29 -11.78 -4.97
C GLU A 103 -8.17 -12.78 -4.61
N GLU A 104 -7.67 -13.56 -5.58
CA GLU A 104 -6.60 -14.53 -5.35
C GLU A 104 -5.22 -13.92 -5.64
N THR A 105 -5.08 -13.21 -6.74
CA THR A 105 -3.80 -12.63 -7.17
C THR A 105 -3.41 -11.41 -6.34
N VAL A 106 -4.36 -10.69 -5.75
CA VAL A 106 -4.08 -9.56 -4.84
C VAL A 106 -3.29 -9.98 -3.60
N LYS A 107 -3.37 -11.24 -3.20
CA LYS A 107 -2.64 -11.82 -2.06
C LYS A 107 -1.15 -12.04 -2.34
N ILE A 108 -0.72 -11.94 -3.57
CA ILE A 108 0.69 -12.08 -3.96
C ILE A 108 1.34 -10.71 -3.99
N PRO A 109 2.49 -10.50 -3.31
CA PRO A 109 3.21 -9.23 -3.34
C PRO A 109 4.03 -9.09 -4.64
N TRP A 110 3.34 -8.89 -5.76
CA TRP A 110 3.92 -8.84 -7.11
C TRP A 110 5.04 -7.82 -7.25
N GLU A 111 4.94 -6.71 -6.52
CA GLU A 111 5.93 -5.62 -6.51
C GLU A 111 7.31 -6.07 -6.04
N LEU A 112 7.38 -7.19 -5.33
CA LEU A 112 8.64 -7.77 -4.82
C LEU A 112 9.30 -8.73 -5.80
N GLY A 113 8.65 -9.05 -6.93
CA GLY A 113 9.20 -9.95 -7.92
C GLY A 113 10.55 -9.49 -8.48
N LEU A 114 11.54 -10.39 -8.50
CA LEU A 114 12.85 -10.13 -9.08
C LEU A 114 12.82 -10.31 -10.58
N ILE A 115 12.89 -9.22 -11.33
CA ILE A 115 12.90 -9.21 -12.80
C ILE A 115 14.23 -8.65 -13.34
N PRO A 116 14.62 -8.98 -14.59
CA PRO A 116 15.80 -8.41 -15.21
C PRO A 116 15.69 -6.90 -15.38
N LYS A 117 16.79 -6.18 -15.16
CA LYS A 117 16.91 -4.79 -15.59
C LYS A 117 17.11 -4.74 -17.10
N SER A 118 16.44 -3.81 -17.77
CA SER A 118 16.50 -3.58 -19.22
C SER A 118 17.85 -3.07 -19.75
N SER A 119 18.82 -2.74 -18.90
CA SER A 119 20.12 -2.22 -19.36
C SER A 119 21.05 -3.33 -19.86
N ALA A 120 21.67 -3.10 -21.02
CA ALA A 120 22.56 -4.03 -21.74
C ALA A 120 23.82 -4.47 -20.97
N GLU A 121 24.09 -3.91 -19.80
CA GLU A 121 25.22 -4.29 -18.97
C GLU A 121 24.77 -5.25 -17.86
N ARG A 122 25.10 -6.55 -18.06
CA ARG A 122 24.95 -7.67 -17.11
C ARG A 122 23.57 -7.73 -16.43
N SER A 123 22.74 -8.66 -16.84
CA SER A 123 21.39 -8.95 -16.34
C SER A 123 21.32 -9.14 -14.82
N GLN A 124 21.46 -8.06 -14.06
CA GLN A 124 21.16 -8.08 -12.64
C GLN A 124 19.64 -8.00 -12.46
N ASN A 125 19.09 -8.95 -11.72
CA ASN A 125 17.70 -8.87 -11.32
C ASN A 125 17.53 -7.77 -10.26
N ALA A 126 16.45 -7.00 -10.39
CA ALA A 126 16.03 -6.03 -9.36
C ALA A 126 14.58 -6.26 -9.00
N ILE A 127 14.17 -5.76 -7.84
CA ILE A 127 12.79 -5.83 -7.37
C ILE A 127 11.94 -4.93 -8.26
N LEU A 128 10.76 -5.41 -8.69
CA LEU A 128 9.87 -4.70 -9.60
C LEU A 128 9.58 -3.26 -9.13
N CYS A 129 9.22 -3.05 -7.87
CA CYS A 129 8.93 -1.71 -7.35
C CYS A 129 10.16 -0.79 -7.18
N ASP A 130 11.36 -1.31 -7.41
CA ASP A 130 12.61 -0.54 -7.46
C ASP A 130 12.90 -0.03 -8.89
N ILE A 131 12.34 -0.71 -9.88
CA ILE A 131 12.49 -0.37 -11.30
C ILE A 131 11.31 0.47 -11.79
N ALA A 132 10.08 0.01 -11.53
CA ALA A 132 8.85 0.58 -12.06
C ALA A 132 8.04 1.33 -11.00
N CYS A 133 7.23 2.27 -11.47
CA CYS A 133 6.22 2.98 -10.69
C CYS A 133 4.93 2.17 -10.68
N VAL A 134 4.76 1.31 -9.66
CA VAL A 134 3.70 0.31 -9.61
C VAL A 134 2.51 0.77 -8.79
N GLY A 135 1.30 0.62 -9.34
CA GLY A 135 0.03 0.77 -8.62
C GLY A 135 -0.87 -0.45 -8.81
N ARG A 136 -1.63 -0.83 -7.79
CA ARG A 136 -2.62 -1.91 -7.85
C ARG A 136 -3.99 -1.35 -8.20
N LEU A 137 -4.65 -1.98 -9.15
CA LEU A 137 -6.06 -1.75 -9.47
C LEU A 137 -6.87 -2.97 -9.06
N ARG A 138 -8.02 -2.74 -8.48
CA ARG A 138 -8.91 -3.82 -8.11
C ARG A 138 -9.82 -4.20 -9.28
N VAL A 139 -9.93 -5.49 -9.56
CA VAL A 139 -10.96 -6.01 -10.45
C VAL A 139 -12.21 -6.31 -9.62
N VAL A 140 -13.29 -5.57 -9.87
CA VAL A 140 -14.58 -5.71 -9.20
C VAL A 140 -15.58 -6.34 -10.15
N LYS A 141 -16.41 -7.28 -9.66
CA LYS A 141 -17.55 -7.78 -10.42
C LYS A 141 -18.62 -6.68 -10.53
N ALA A 142 -19.20 -6.49 -11.71
CA ALA A 142 -20.18 -5.43 -11.99
C ALA A 142 -21.36 -5.39 -10.99
N LYS A 143 -21.79 -6.56 -10.47
CA LYS A 143 -22.86 -6.65 -9.48
C LYS A 143 -22.56 -6.04 -8.12
N SER A 144 -21.28 -5.82 -7.80
CA SER A 144 -20.82 -5.20 -6.53
C SER A 144 -20.35 -3.77 -6.72
N TRP A 145 -20.46 -3.22 -7.94
CA TRP A 145 -20.07 -1.85 -8.24
C TRP A 145 -21.25 -0.91 -7.94
N ASN A 146 -21.12 -0.12 -6.90
CA ASN A 146 -22.01 1.00 -6.61
C ASN A 146 -21.18 2.28 -6.63
N PRO A 147 -21.21 3.06 -7.72
CA PRO A 147 -20.43 4.28 -7.81
C PRO A 147 -20.93 5.27 -6.77
N SER A 148 -20.07 5.61 -5.82
CA SER A 148 -20.37 6.65 -4.85
C SER A 148 -20.52 8.00 -5.56
N PRO A 149 -21.43 8.88 -5.10
CA PRO A 149 -21.60 10.20 -5.68
C PRO A 149 -20.26 10.97 -5.62
N LYS A 150 -19.96 11.72 -6.69
CA LYS A 150 -18.79 12.61 -6.71
C LYS A 150 -18.90 13.60 -5.56
N LYS A 151 -17.97 13.54 -4.63
CA LYS A 151 -17.90 14.44 -3.50
C LYS A 151 -17.38 15.80 -3.94
N LEU A 152 -17.93 16.87 -3.38
CA LEU A 152 -17.28 18.18 -3.34
C LEU A 152 -15.99 18.04 -2.51
N ARG A 153 -14.86 18.25 -3.15
CA ARG A 153 -13.53 18.15 -2.52
C ARG A 153 -13.28 19.44 -1.76
N SER A 154 -12.87 19.31 -0.51
CA SER A 154 -12.82 20.45 0.43
C SER A 154 -11.41 20.92 0.75
N ARG A 155 -10.38 20.32 0.15
CA ARG A 155 -8.96 20.51 0.53
C ARG A 155 -8.75 20.35 2.03
N ARG A 156 -9.39 19.34 2.62
CA ARG A 156 -9.26 19.00 4.05
C ARG A 156 -8.52 17.69 4.23
N ALA A 157 -7.72 17.64 5.29
CA ALA A 157 -7.04 16.43 5.70
C ALA A 157 -7.34 16.11 7.16
N LEU A 158 -7.43 14.82 7.48
CA LEU A 158 -7.40 14.27 8.82
C LEU A 158 -6.03 13.62 9.03
N VAL A 159 -5.28 14.10 10.00
CA VAL A 159 -4.00 13.54 10.40
C VAL A 159 -4.12 12.99 11.82
N VAL A 160 -3.84 11.69 11.97
CA VAL A 160 -3.95 10.96 13.24
C VAL A 160 -2.60 10.37 13.61
N GLY A 161 -2.09 10.71 14.79
CA GLY A 161 -0.84 10.16 15.34
C GLY A 161 -0.99 9.72 16.78
N ILE A 162 -0.61 8.48 17.10
CA ILE A 162 -0.82 7.94 18.46
C ILE A 162 0.44 7.25 18.97
N ASN A 163 1.03 7.80 20.03
CA ASN A 163 2.21 7.22 20.70
C ASN A 163 1.89 6.18 21.78
N TYR A 164 0.64 6.08 22.23
CA TYR A 164 0.12 5.14 23.26
C TYR A 164 0.77 5.25 24.65
N LYS A 165 1.72 6.16 24.91
CA LYS A 165 2.48 6.24 26.18
C LYS A 165 1.60 6.32 27.42
N ASN A 166 0.42 6.93 27.33
CA ASN A 166 -0.52 7.10 28.44
C ASN A 166 -1.87 6.41 28.18
N SER A 167 -1.91 5.49 27.24
CA SER A 167 -3.12 4.74 26.94
C SER A 167 -3.39 3.66 28.00
N ARG A 168 -4.65 3.49 28.39
CA ARG A 168 -5.08 2.35 29.23
C ARG A 168 -5.04 1.02 28.48
N ARG A 169 -4.86 1.06 27.18
CA ARG A 169 -4.72 -0.12 26.32
C ARG A 169 -3.32 -0.70 26.51
N LYS A 170 -3.23 -2.04 26.61
CA LYS A 170 -1.95 -2.75 26.70
C LYS A 170 -1.28 -2.83 25.33
N ILE A 171 -0.93 -1.68 24.74
CA ILE A 171 -0.29 -1.52 23.45
C ILE A 171 1.09 -0.91 23.69
N SER A 172 2.11 -1.40 22.98
CA SER A 172 3.47 -0.87 23.09
C SER A 172 3.52 0.61 22.67
N PRO A 173 4.26 1.47 23.38
CA PRO A 173 4.45 2.85 22.95
C PRO A 173 5.15 2.93 21.58
N LEU A 174 4.84 3.98 20.84
CA LEU A 174 5.52 4.40 19.60
C LEU A 174 6.17 5.76 19.83
N ASP A 175 7.46 5.86 19.54
CA ASP A 175 8.22 7.09 19.86
C ASP A 175 8.06 8.18 18.79
N TYR A 176 7.87 7.81 17.53
CA TYR A 176 7.87 8.73 16.39
C TYR A 176 6.46 9.04 15.82
N ALA A 177 5.40 8.36 16.24
CA ALA A 177 4.09 8.47 15.62
C ALA A 177 3.48 9.90 15.69
N GLU A 178 3.55 10.56 16.83
CA GLU A 178 3.02 11.92 16.96
C GLU A 178 3.91 12.96 16.26
N GLU A 179 5.23 12.77 16.25
CA GLU A 179 6.19 13.62 15.53
C GLU A 179 5.98 13.50 14.01
N GLU A 180 5.80 12.29 13.50
CA GLU A 180 5.43 12.06 12.10
C GLU A 180 4.15 12.82 11.75
N ALA A 181 3.09 12.67 12.56
CA ALA A 181 1.81 13.33 12.33
C ALA A 181 1.94 14.87 12.27
N GLU A 182 2.72 15.48 13.17
CA GLU A 182 2.97 16.93 13.14
C GLU A 182 3.79 17.35 11.90
N THR A 183 4.77 16.54 11.49
CA THR A 183 5.53 16.77 10.26
C THR A 183 4.61 16.74 9.04
N ILE A 184 3.75 15.72 8.93
CA ILE A 184 2.80 15.60 7.81
C ILE A 184 1.79 16.75 7.83
N LYS A 185 1.26 17.13 8.98
CA LYS A 185 0.40 18.31 9.13
C LYS A 185 1.07 19.55 8.54
N THR A 186 2.30 19.84 8.94
CA THR A 186 3.05 21.01 8.45
C THR A 186 3.22 20.99 6.93
N ILE A 187 3.50 19.81 6.34
CA ILE A 187 3.61 19.68 4.88
C ILE A 187 2.27 19.93 4.20
N LEU A 188 1.19 19.40 4.73
CA LEU A 188 -0.15 19.59 4.17
C LEU A 188 -0.59 21.05 4.24
N GLU A 189 -0.41 21.70 5.39
CA GLU A 189 -0.74 23.12 5.60
C GLU A 189 0.08 24.05 4.66
N SER A 190 1.36 23.73 4.43
CA SER A 190 2.20 24.49 3.48
C SER A 190 1.79 24.32 2.01
N ASN A 191 0.85 23.41 1.72
CA ASN A 191 0.26 23.20 0.39
C ASN A 191 -1.25 23.60 0.36
N ASP A 192 -1.65 24.55 1.20
CA ASP A 192 -3.03 25.10 1.27
C ASP A 192 -4.10 24.03 1.55
N ILE A 193 -3.77 23.02 2.35
CA ILE A 193 -4.71 21.98 2.80
C ILE A 193 -5.06 22.23 4.25
N HIS A 194 -6.35 22.39 4.54
CA HIS A 194 -6.82 22.55 5.93
C HIS A 194 -6.71 21.24 6.70
N VAL A 195 -5.94 21.21 7.79
CA VAL A 195 -5.65 19.99 8.55
C VAL A 195 -6.39 19.95 9.88
N VAL A 196 -7.11 18.86 10.11
CA VAL A 196 -7.57 18.47 11.46
C VAL A 196 -6.58 17.44 12.00
N SER A 197 -5.89 17.78 13.09
CA SER A 197 -4.90 16.91 13.72
C SER A 197 -5.46 16.32 15.01
N LEU A 198 -5.48 14.98 15.09
CA LEU A 198 -5.91 14.23 16.27
C LEU A 198 -4.71 13.42 16.81
N LEU A 199 -4.08 13.95 17.86
CA LEU A 199 -2.89 13.35 18.46
C LEU A 199 -3.18 12.70 19.80
N GLY A 200 -2.55 11.57 20.08
CA GLY A 200 -2.61 10.85 21.33
C GLY A 200 -4.05 10.64 21.80
N LYS A 201 -4.37 11.12 22.99
CA LYS A 201 -5.70 10.99 23.62
C LYS A 201 -6.86 11.64 22.86
N LYS A 202 -6.59 12.55 21.93
CA LYS A 202 -7.62 13.15 21.05
C LYS A 202 -8.05 12.23 19.92
N ALA A 203 -7.23 11.23 19.57
CA ALA A 203 -7.47 10.28 18.50
C ALA A 203 -8.41 9.15 18.94
N THR A 204 -9.62 9.51 19.41
CA THR A 204 -10.66 8.57 19.79
C THR A 204 -11.46 8.11 18.56
N PHE A 205 -12.12 6.96 18.68
CA PHE A 205 -12.99 6.44 17.62
C PHE A 205 -14.05 7.48 17.19
N ASN A 206 -14.72 8.09 18.17
CA ASN A 206 -15.76 9.06 17.85
C ASN A 206 -15.19 10.31 17.16
N SER A 207 -14.02 10.81 17.60
CA SER A 207 -13.38 11.97 16.97
C SER A 207 -13.00 11.66 15.52
N VAL A 208 -12.38 10.50 15.25
CA VAL A 208 -11.98 10.09 13.90
C VAL A 208 -13.20 9.90 13.00
N ILE A 209 -14.23 9.16 13.45
CA ILE A 209 -15.45 8.94 12.68
C ILE A 209 -16.18 10.26 12.38
N THR A 210 -16.24 11.19 13.35
CA THR A 210 -16.87 12.51 13.16
C THR A 210 -16.19 13.27 12.01
N GLU A 211 -14.86 13.30 11.96
CA GLU A 211 -14.15 14.00 10.90
C GLU A 211 -14.26 13.28 9.52
N LEU A 212 -14.30 11.95 9.53
CA LEU A 212 -14.57 11.19 8.30
C LEU A 212 -15.97 11.45 7.75
N ILE A 213 -16.99 11.53 8.61
CA ILE A 213 -18.38 11.89 8.22
C ILE A 213 -18.45 13.32 7.69
N ARG A 214 -17.76 14.28 8.32
CA ARG A 214 -17.66 15.68 7.84
C ARG A 214 -16.99 15.76 6.48
N GLY A 215 -16.18 14.79 6.17
CA GLY A 215 -15.48 14.62 4.90
C GLY A 215 -14.10 15.26 4.89
N VAL A 216 -13.16 14.44 4.47
CA VAL A 216 -11.76 14.81 4.23
C VAL A 216 -11.30 14.22 2.91
N ASP A 217 -10.38 14.90 2.24
CA ASP A 217 -9.78 14.40 1.00
C ASP A 217 -8.56 13.53 1.25
N ILE A 218 -7.83 13.82 2.35
CA ILE A 218 -6.66 13.05 2.78
C ILE A 218 -6.90 12.53 4.20
N PHE A 219 -6.64 11.24 4.40
CA PHE A 219 -6.58 10.63 5.73
C PHE A 219 -5.20 10.01 5.93
N HIS A 220 -4.40 10.62 6.79
CA HIS A 220 -3.13 10.09 7.22
C HIS A 220 -3.25 9.51 8.62
N PHE A 221 -2.80 8.27 8.80
CA PHE A 221 -2.76 7.59 10.09
C PHE A 221 -1.36 7.04 10.36
N THR A 222 -0.81 7.35 11.54
CA THR A 222 0.40 6.75 12.06
C THR A 222 0.17 6.23 13.47
N GLY A 223 0.38 4.92 13.64
CA GLY A 223 0.05 4.21 14.87
C GLY A 223 0.07 2.69 14.67
N HIS A 224 -0.42 1.97 15.65
CA HIS A 224 -0.55 0.52 15.51
C HIS A 224 -1.73 0.12 14.64
N GLY A 225 -1.51 -0.88 13.80
CA GLY A 225 -2.52 -1.62 13.09
C GLY A 225 -2.52 -3.08 13.48
N GLY A 226 -3.40 -3.85 12.88
CA GLY A 226 -3.46 -5.29 13.06
C GLY A 226 -4.56 -5.95 12.30
N THR A 227 -4.55 -7.28 12.34
CA THR A 227 -5.62 -8.11 11.75
C THR A 227 -6.13 -9.09 12.77
N SER A 228 -7.39 -9.42 12.67
CA SER A 228 -8.03 -10.50 13.42
C SER A 228 -9.10 -11.14 12.56
N TRP A 229 -9.09 -12.47 12.42
CA TRP A 229 -10.10 -13.19 11.64
C TRP A 229 -10.28 -12.65 10.20
N ASN A 230 -9.18 -12.34 9.50
CA ASN A 230 -9.16 -11.74 8.15
C ASN A 230 -9.72 -10.30 8.06
N LYS A 231 -9.91 -9.63 9.19
CA LYS A 231 -10.35 -8.23 9.29
C LYS A 231 -9.20 -7.36 9.70
N SER A 232 -9.06 -6.21 9.08
CA SER A 232 -8.00 -5.26 9.38
C SER A 232 -8.50 -4.10 10.22
N LYS A 233 -7.65 -3.64 11.13
CA LYS A 233 -7.95 -2.54 12.06
C LYS A 233 -6.78 -1.60 12.22
N ILE A 234 -7.08 -0.37 12.61
CA ILE A 234 -6.14 0.55 13.24
C ILE A 234 -6.51 0.73 14.70
N CYS A 235 -5.49 0.85 15.55
CA CYS A 235 -5.68 0.97 16.98
C CYS A 235 -5.81 2.45 17.35
N LEU A 236 -7.03 2.95 17.59
CA LEU A 236 -7.20 4.30 18.09
C LEU A 236 -6.93 4.35 19.60
N TYR A 237 -6.91 5.54 20.19
CA TYR A 237 -6.54 5.73 21.60
C TYR A 237 -7.45 4.98 22.58
N ASP A 238 -8.75 4.93 22.32
CA ASP A 238 -9.78 4.30 23.16
C ASP A 238 -10.15 2.88 22.69
N LYS A 239 -10.33 2.67 21.38
CA LYS A 239 -10.71 1.38 20.82
C LYS A 239 -10.25 1.23 19.38
N ASP A 240 -10.44 0.06 18.80
CA ASP A 240 -10.07 -0.21 17.40
C ASP A 240 -11.08 0.37 16.43
N LEU A 241 -10.60 0.86 15.29
CA LEU A 241 -11.38 1.15 14.10
C LEU A 241 -11.09 0.04 13.08
N TRP A 242 -12.15 -0.68 12.70
CA TRP A 242 -12.05 -1.75 11.71
C TRP A 242 -12.32 -1.22 10.30
N ALA A 243 -11.72 -1.82 9.29
CA ALA A 243 -11.96 -1.44 7.89
C ALA A 243 -13.47 -1.48 7.54
N GLU A 244 -14.20 -2.46 8.07
CA GLU A 244 -15.65 -2.61 7.86
C GLU A 244 -16.51 -1.55 8.56
N ASP A 245 -15.97 -0.84 9.55
CA ASP A 245 -16.70 0.27 10.18
C ASP A 245 -16.87 1.45 9.20
N LEU A 246 -15.96 1.57 8.21
CA LEU A 246 -16.12 2.55 7.13
C LEU A 246 -17.35 2.25 6.27
N GLU A 247 -17.66 0.98 6.05
CA GLU A 247 -18.83 0.57 5.25
C GLU A 247 -20.17 0.93 5.92
N LYS A 248 -20.15 1.18 7.23
CA LYS A 248 -21.30 1.61 8.02
C LYS A 248 -21.49 3.12 8.09
N LEU A 249 -20.56 3.88 7.51
CA LEU A 249 -20.71 5.33 7.45
C LEU A 249 -21.93 5.71 6.60
N PRO A 250 -22.58 6.85 6.86
CA PRO A 250 -23.70 7.32 6.06
C PRO A 250 -23.36 7.35 4.56
N THR A 251 -24.30 6.99 3.71
CA THR A 251 -24.12 6.90 2.25
C THR A 251 -23.72 8.22 1.58
N ASN A 252 -23.96 9.35 2.25
CA ASN A 252 -23.49 10.67 1.84
C ASN A 252 -22.07 11.01 2.29
N SER A 253 -21.45 10.15 3.13
CA SER A 253 -20.04 10.28 3.51
C SER A 253 -19.18 9.61 2.46
N ALA A 254 -18.37 10.38 1.73
CA ALA A 254 -17.40 9.81 0.80
C ALA A 254 -16.10 9.47 1.53
N ALA A 255 -15.51 8.33 1.22
CA ALA A 255 -14.17 8.02 1.70
C ALA A 255 -13.15 9.07 1.25
N PRO A 256 -12.04 9.23 1.99
CA PRO A 256 -10.94 10.08 1.58
C PRO A 256 -10.44 9.72 0.18
N SER A 257 -10.09 10.71 -0.63
CA SER A 257 -9.50 10.50 -1.96
C SER A 257 -8.14 9.81 -1.85
N LEU A 258 -7.35 10.15 -0.82
CA LEU A 258 -6.09 9.51 -0.47
C LEU A 258 -6.11 9.10 1.01
N SER A 259 -5.88 7.82 1.27
CA SER A 259 -5.62 7.31 2.62
C SER A 259 -4.19 6.76 2.68
N PHE A 260 -3.40 7.22 3.64
CA PHE A 260 -2.04 6.80 3.87
C PHE A 260 -1.89 6.28 5.30
N PHE A 261 -1.58 4.98 5.46
CA PHE A 261 -1.48 4.36 6.77
C PHE A 261 -0.08 3.81 7.04
N ASN A 262 0.63 4.45 7.97
CA ASN A 262 1.78 3.89 8.67
C ASN A 262 1.26 3.10 9.88
N ALA A 263 0.61 1.98 9.58
CA ALA A 263 0.00 1.09 10.54
C ALA A 263 0.48 -0.33 10.26
N CYS A 264 1.41 -0.78 11.06
CA CYS A 264 2.01 -2.09 10.90
C CYS A 264 1.04 -3.20 11.29
N GLU A 265 1.05 -4.30 10.55
CA GLU A 265 0.34 -5.51 10.95
C GLU A 265 1.12 -6.22 12.08
N THR A 266 0.76 -5.96 13.34
CA THR A 266 1.43 -6.54 14.51
C THR A 266 0.75 -7.80 15.05
N SER A 267 -0.22 -8.40 14.37
CA SER A 267 -0.94 -9.56 14.90
C SER A 267 -0.16 -10.87 14.69
N VAL A 268 0.53 -11.29 15.72
CA VAL A 268 1.19 -12.62 15.85
C VAL A 268 0.18 -13.78 15.71
N ASP A 269 -1.12 -13.54 15.92
CA ASP A 269 -2.15 -14.59 15.91
C ASP A 269 -2.47 -15.14 14.52
N THR A 270 -2.22 -14.39 13.46
CA THR A 270 -2.44 -14.83 12.07
C THR A 270 -1.45 -15.91 11.62
N TYR A 271 -0.28 -15.98 12.26
CA TYR A 271 0.77 -16.96 11.93
C TYR A 271 0.49 -18.37 12.46
N LYS A 272 -0.21 -18.46 13.59
CA LYS A 272 -0.48 -19.77 14.24
C LYS A 272 -1.37 -20.68 13.40
N LYS A 273 -2.03 -20.16 12.34
CA LYS A 273 -2.96 -20.92 11.49
C LYS A 273 -2.54 -21.03 10.03
N GLY A 274 -1.29 -20.64 9.68
CA GLY A 274 -0.79 -20.75 8.30
C GLY A 274 -1.53 -19.88 7.27
N LYS A 275 -2.27 -18.86 7.72
CA LYS A 275 -2.97 -17.93 6.84
C LYS A 275 -2.23 -16.60 6.83
N VAL A 276 -1.85 -16.16 5.65
CA VAL A 276 -1.26 -14.85 5.42
C VAL A 276 -2.39 -13.81 5.48
N SER A 277 -2.24 -12.81 6.33
CA SER A 277 -3.18 -11.69 6.40
C SER A 277 -2.83 -10.62 5.36
N TRP A 278 -3.85 -9.96 4.85
CA TRP A 278 -3.77 -8.96 3.78
C TRP A 278 -4.37 -7.63 4.23
N ALA A 279 -3.85 -7.10 5.35
CA ALA A 279 -4.32 -5.86 5.95
C ALA A 279 -4.45 -4.70 4.95
N PRO A 280 -3.44 -4.43 4.08
CA PRO A 280 -3.56 -3.36 3.10
C PRO A 280 -4.73 -3.56 2.14
N TYR A 281 -5.01 -4.81 1.75
CA TYR A 281 -6.13 -5.11 0.86
C TYR A 281 -7.49 -4.83 1.50
N SER A 282 -7.69 -5.21 2.77
CA SER A 282 -8.95 -4.98 3.48
C SER A 282 -9.28 -3.49 3.59
N TRP A 283 -8.27 -2.66 3.91
CA TRP A 283 -8.43 -1.21 3.94
C TRP A 283 -8.69 -0.62 2.56
N ALA A 284 -7.89 -1.03 1.55
CA ALA A 284 -8.09 -0.59 0.17
C ALA A 284 -9.49 -0.95 -0.33
N PHE A 285 -9.98 -2.17 0.02
CA PHE A 285 -11.32 -2.63 -0.34
C PHE A 285 -12.41 -1.76 0.28
N ALA A 286 -12.38 -1.54 1.60
CA ALA A 286 -13.36 -0.75 2.31
C ALA A 286 -13.40 0.71 1.80
N LEU A 287 -12.22 1.31 1.60
CA LEU A 287 -12.11 2.69 1.11
C LEU A 287 -12.62 2.84 -0.32
N VAL A 288 -12.26 1.93 -1.24
CA VAL A 288 -12.74 1.97 -2.63
C VAL A 288 -14.25 1.78 -2.71
N ASN A 289 -14.83 0.89 -1.89
CA ASN A 289 -16.29 0.70 -1.85
C ASN A 289 -17.03 1.98 -1.40
N GLN A 290 -16.38 2.84 -0.62
CA GLN A 290 -16.92 4.13 -0.16
C GLN A 290 -16.52 5.30 -1.07
N GLY A 291 -15.98 5.03 -2.27
CA GLY A 291 -15.60 6.05 -3.26
C GLY A 291 -14.21 6.66 -3.08
N GLY A 292 -13.37 6.09 -2.22
CA GLY A 292 -11.95 6.42 -2.12
C GLY A 292 -11.20 6.05 -3.40
N SER A 293 -10.18 6.82 -3.76
CA SER A 293 -9.43 6.62 -5.00
C SER A 293 -8.09 5.94 -4.76
N VAL A 294 -7.46 6.22 -3.62
CA VAL A 294 -6.09 5.81 -3.34
C VAL A 294 -5.94 5.32 -1.90
N PHE A 295 -5.25 4.20 -1.76
CA PHE A 295 -4.79 3.72 -0.45
C PHE A 295 -3.30 3.37 -0.52
N ILE A 296 -2.52 3.87 0.44
CA ILE A 296 -1.13 3.51 0.67
C ILE A 296 -1.02 2.88 2.06
N GLY A 297 -0.41 1.72 2.13
CA GLY A 297 -0.18 1.01 3.39
C GLY A 297 1.03 0.10 3.31
N THR A 298 1.33 -0.61 4.40
CA THR A 298 2.49 -1.49 4.50
C THR A 298 2.09 -2.96 4.56
N MET A 299 2.85 -3.80 3.87
CA MET A 299 2.65 -5.26 3.81
C MET A 299 3.21 -6.00 5.03
N TRP A 300 4.08 -5.36 5.80
CA TRP A 300 4.63 -5.86 7.08
C TRP A 300 5.02 -4.71 7.99
N SER A 301 5.38 -5.02 9.23
CA SER A 301 5.85 -4.03 10.21
C SER A 301 7.11 -3.32 9.74
N VAL A 302 7.10 -2.01 9.79
CA VAL A 302 8.23 -1.15 9.40
C VAL A 302 8.83 -0.46 10.61
N SER A 303 10.08 -0.02 10.51
CA SER A 303 10.70 0.83 11.52
C SER A 303 9.99 2.19 11.56
N GLU A 304 9.64 2.67 12.76
CA GLU A 304 8.96 3.96 12.94
C GLU A 304 9.73 5.12 12.29
N GLN A 305 11.05 5.16 12.48
CA GLN A 305 11.89 6.19 11.88
C GLN A 305 11.89 6.15 10.35
N GLU A 306 11.97 4.94 9.76
CA GLU A 306 11.92 4.78 8.30
C GLU A 306 10.53 5.06 7.75
N ALA A 307 9.47 4.75 8.50
CA ALA A 307 8.10 5.07 8.16
C ALA A 307 7.88 6.58 8.09
N SER A 308 8.38 7.32 9.07
CA SER A 308 8.34 8.78 9.07
C SER A 308 9.09 9.39 7.87
N ILE A 309 10.31 8.91 7.58
CA ILE A 309 11.09 9.35 6.41
C ILE A 309 10.35 9.06 5.10
N PHE A 310 9.70 7.89 5.02
CA PHE A 310 8.94 7.51 3.83
C PHE A 310 7.73 8.43 3.62
N ALA A 311 6.91 8.63 4.64
CA ALA A 311 5.72 9.47 4.59
C ALA A 311 6.08 10.93 4.27
N GLU A 312 7.06 11.50 4.98
CA GLU A 312 7.55 12.85 4.74
C GLU A 312 8.01 13.04 3.29
N THR A 313 8.83 12.10 2.79
CA THR A 313 9.36 12.17 1.42
C THR A 313 8.23 12.04 0.41
N PHE A 314 7.28 11.10 0.63
CA PHE A 314 6.13 10.92 -0.23
C PHE A 314 5.31 12.21 -0.37
N TYR A 315 4.88 12.80 0.74
CA TYR A 315 4.06 14.02 0.69
C TYR A 315 4.80 15.21 0.08
N LYS A 316 6.06 15.44 0.43
CA LYS A 316 6.89 16.50 -0.17
C LYS A 316 7.03 16.35 -1.68
N LYS A 317 7.12 15.12 -2.18
CA LYS A 317 7.26 14.85 -3.61
C LYS A 317 5.93 14.90 -4.35
N PHE A 318 4.87 14.39 -3.73
CA PHE A 318 3.56 14.32 -4.32
C PHE A 318 2.86 15.68 -4.40
N LEU A 319 2.96 16.49 -3.35
CA LEU A 319 2.33 17.82 -3.27
C LEU A 319 3.22 18.96 -3.77
N GLY A 320 4.52 18.72 -3.89
CA GLY A 320 5.48 19.75 -4.29
C GLY A 320 5.41 20.11 -5.78
N THR A 321 6.11 21.16 -6.15
CA THR A 321 6.12 21.76 -7.50
C THR A 321 6.65 20.83 -8.61
N GLY A 322 7.24 19.69 -8.26
CA GLY A 322 7.82 18.73 -9.21
C GLY A 322 6.81 17.96 -10.06
N ASN A 323 5.49 18.18 -9.86
CA ASN A 323 4.40 17.56 -10.61
C ASN A 323 4.52 16.02 -10.72
N ASN A 324 5.06 15.39 -9.65
CA ASN A 324 5.23 13.94 -9.62
C ASN A 324 3.88 13.23 -9.55
N THR A 325 3.80 12.09 -10.20
CA THR A 325 2.67 11.18 -10.03
C THR A 325 2.75 10.47 -8.68
N LEU A 326 1.66 9.83 -8.31
CA LEU A 326 1.54 9.06 -7.09
C LEU A 326 2.64 7.99 -6.99
N ALA A 327 2.79 7.18 -8.03
CA ALA A 327 3.77 6.10 -8.03
C ALA A 327 5.21 6.59 -8.15
N GLN A 328 5.47 7.71 -8.85
CA GLN A 328 6.79 8.36 -8.84
C GLN A 328 7.16 8.85 -7.44
N SER A 329 6.21 9.47 -6.73
CA SER A 329 6.40 9.92 -5.34
C SER A 329 6.69 8.76 -4.39
N MET A 330 5.97 7.64 -4.55
CA MET A 330 6.23 6.39 -3.85
C MET A 330 7.64 5.86 -4.12
N ARG A 331 8.07 5.84 -5.39
CA ARG A 331 9.40 5.36 -5.77
C ARG A 331 10.49 6.26 -5.20
N GLN A 332 10.31 7.58 -5.22
CA GLN A 332 11.27 8.51 -4.61
C GLN A 332 11.36 8.33 -3.09
N ALA A 333 10.21 8.08 -2.41
CA ALA A 333 10.18 7.76 -0.98
C ALA A 333 10.93 6.45 -0.70
N ARG A 334 10.72 5.39 -1.49
CA ARG A 334 11.47 4.12 -1.40
C ARG A 334 12.97 4.37 -1.53
N ASN A 335 13.39 5.12 -2.55
CA ASN A 335 14.81 5.42 -2.80
C ASN A 335 15.44 6.22 -1.64
N LYS A 336 14.70 7.13 -1.03
CA LYS A 336 15.19 7.89 0.14
C LYS A 336 15.35 6.97 1.35
N THR A 337 14.33 6.14 1.65
CA THR A 337 14.35 5.21 2.79
C THR A 337 15.42 4.12 2.61
N LYS A 338 15.61 3.60 1.38
CA LYS A 338 16.63 2.60 1.06
C LYS A 338 18.07 3.08 1.32
N ARG A 339 18.32 4.39 1.22
CA ARG A 339 19.63 4.99 1.51
C ARG A 339 19.87 5.18 3.00
N GLY A 340 18.86 5.05 3.84
CA GLY A 340 19.00 5.00 5.29
C GLY A 340 19.80 3.78 5.71
N LYS A 341 20.55 3.91 6.82
CA LYS A 341 21.25 2.77 7.43
C LYS A 341 20.29 2.06 8.37
N SER A 342 19.48 1.14 7.86
CA SER A 342 18.72 0.25 8.74
C SER A 342 19.48 -1.05 8.93
N ASP A 343 19.69 -1.41 10.18
CA ASP A 343 20.35 -2.65 10.56
C ASP A 343 19.34 -3.78 10.89
N THR A 344 18.03 -3.50 10.79
CA THR A 344 17.01 -4.42 11.30
C THR A 344 15.99 -4.87 10.26
N ILE A 345 15.14 -3.97 9.74
CA ILE A 345 14.05 -4.29 8.81
C ILE A 345 14.17 -3.42 7.56
N LEU A 346 13.95 -4.02 6.39
CA LEU A 346 13.84 -3.25 5.17
C LEU A 346 12.40 -2.71 5.04
N SER A 347 12.20 -1.46 5.40
CA SER A 347 10.88 -0.80 5.32
C SER A 347 10.52 -0.34 3.91
N TRP A 348 11.52 0.04 3.09
CA TRP A 348 11.27 0.61 1.77
C TRP A 348 10.44 -0.29 0.82
N PRO A 349 10.59 -1.64 0.80
CA PRO A 349 9.78 -2.48 -0.09
C PRO A 349 8.43 -2.88 0.51
N ALA A 350 8.16 -2.52 1.78
CA ALA A 350 6.92 -2.87 2.46
C ALA A 350 5.70 -2.12 1.92
N TYR A 351 5.90 -0.93 1.38
CA TYR A 351 4.79 -0.06 0.96
C TYR A 351 4.13 -0.55 -0.32
N VAL A 352 2.80 -0.54 -0.32
CA VAL A 352 1.96 -0.88 -1.47
C VAL A 352 1.00 0.26 -1.77
N LEU A 353 0.80 0.52 -3.07
CA LEU A 353 -0.10 1.52 -3.60
C LEU A 353 -1.32 0.82 -4.22
N TYR A 354 -2.51 1.11 -3.72
CA TYR A 354 -3.77 0.81 -4.39
C TYR A 354 -4.31 2.11 -4.99
N GLY A 355 -4.33 2.19 -6.32
CA GLY A 355 -4.75 3.36 -7.08
C GLY A 355 -4.01 3.51 -8.40
N PRO A 356 -4.44 4.45 -9.25
CA PRO A 356 -3.80 4.74 -10.51
C PRO A 356 -2.37 5.26 -10.32
N PRO A 357 -1.35 4.67 -10.97
CA PRO A 357 0.04 5.08 -10.77
C PRO A 357 0.33 6.51 -11.24
N THR A 358 -0.39 7.00 -12.24
CA THR A 358 -0.19 8.33 -12.85
C THR A 358 -1.00 9.46 -12.23
N LEU A 359 -1.82 9.18 -11.21
CA LEU A 359 -2.61 10.18 -10.51
C LEU A 359 -1.70 11.26 -9.90
N LYS A 360 -2.04 12.52 -10.07
CA LYS A 360 -1.33 13.70 -9.55
C LYS A 360 -2.09 14.34 -8.40
N ALA A 361 -1.41 15.23 -7.66
CA ALA A 361 -1.99 15.92 -6.52
C ALA A 361 -3.26 16.70 -6.89
N ASP A 362 -3.26 17.39 -8.03
CA ASP A 362 -4.42 18.15 -8.51
C ASP A 362 -5.64 17.26 -8.79
N ASP A 363 -5.43 15.98 -9.09
CA ASP A 363 -6.53 15.03 -9.33
C ASP A 363 -7.24 14.63 -8.02
N LEU A 364 -6.61 14.83 -6.86
CA LEU A 364 -7.23 14.59 -5.55
C LEU A 364 -8.21 15.68 -5.17
N PHE A 365 -8.00 16.90 -5.66
CA PHE A 365 -8.79 18.06 -5.31
C PHE A 365 -9.65 18.52 -6.50
N ALA A 366 -10.83 19.08 -6.25
CA ALA A 366 -11.63 19.67 -7.33
C ALA A 366 -10.81 20.80 -7.97
N LYS A 367 -10.83 20.89 -9.30
CA LYS A 367 -10.46 22.12 -9.98
C LYS A 367 -11.48 23.18 -9.56
N SER A 368 -11.00 24.23 -8.90
CA SER A 368 -11.78 25.43 -8.60
C SER A 368 -12.32 26.06 -9.88
#